data_69c61c0a2d5b6b1d9010524f40007a11
#
_entry.id   69c61c0a2d5b6b1d9010524f40007a11
#
_cell.length_a   1.000
_cell.length_b   1.000
_cell.length_c   1.000
_cell.angle_alpha   90.00
_cell.angle_beta   90.00
_cell.angle_gamma   90.00
#
_symmetry.space_group_name_H-M   'P 1'
#
loop_
_entity.id
_entity.type
_entity.pdbx_description
1 polymer ?
#
loop_
_entity_poly.entity_id
_entity_poly.type
_entity_poly.pdbx_seq_one_letter_code
_entity_poly.pdbx_strand_id
1 'polypeptide(L)'
;MYNKNKQYGKTESISSPSHSEENEIHCLLEEASNVARGVLESIQAIAGTTVVKGVQIANLERFARDRGYWIEDINTIGIFSDRGSENEVYLSIENNTTVYKLNDFRYSDDNLSQFFERIRIHNIYFPDCSYKLIGFAYNKAEKVCAVLSQPFIVAMREATEP
;
A
#
# COMPACT_ATOMS: atom_id res chain seq x y z
N MET A 1 -28.49 45.76 -31.94
CA MET A 1 -28.78 44.73 -30.92
C MET A 1 -27.69 43.68 -30.96
N TYR A 2 -26.76 43.73 -30.00
CA TYR A 2 -25.66 42.77 -29.89
C TYR A 2 -25.90 41.90 -28.67
N ASN A 3 -26.13 40.61 -28.90
CA ASN A 3 -26.23 39.62 -27.84
C ASN A 3 -24.89 38.87 -27.76
N LYS A 4 -24.09 39.17 -26.72
CA LYS A 4 -22.87 38.43 -26.40
C LYS A 4 -23.13 37.51 -25.22
N ASN A 5 -23.45 36.24 -25.52
CA ASN A 5 -23.37 35.17 -24.54
C ASN A 5 -21.91 34.73 -24.43
N LYS A 6 -21.24 35.11 -23.34
CA LYS A 6 -20.01 34.50 -22.89
C LYS A 6 -20.38 33.30 -22.02
N GLN A 7 -20.20 32.09 -22.54
CA GLN A 7 -20.14 30.88 -21.73
C GLN A 7 -18.82 30.87 -20.98
N TYR A 8 -18.90 30.96 -19.67
CA TYR A 8 -17.76 30.67 -18.78
C TYR A 8 -17.63 29.14 -18.68
N GLY A 9 -16.40 28.62 -18.95
CA GLY A 9 -16.06 27.22 -18.83
C GLY A 9 -16.26 26.74 -17.41
N LYS A 10 -16.83 25.53 -17.31
CA LYS A 10 -16.89 24.75 -16.07
C LYS A 10 -15.47 24.36 -15.69
N THR A 11 -15.00 24.87 -14.57
CA THR A 11 -13.88 24.29 -13.85
C THR A 11 -14.32 22.93 -13.33
N GLU A 12 -13.75 21.85 -13.86
CA GLU A 12 -13.88 20.54 -13.27
C GLU A 12 -13.23 20.56 -11.89
N SER A 13 -14.04 20.49 -10.87
CA SER A 13 -13.59 20.27 -9.50
C SER A 13 -13.00 18.86 -9.43
N ILE A 14 -11.72 18.76 -9.10
CA ILE A 14 -11.08 17.51 -8.70
C ILE A 14 -11.83 17.03 -7.45
N SER A 15 -12.61 15.97 -7.61
CA SER A 15 -13.35 15.37 -6.50
C SER A 15 -12.34 14.75 -5.53
N SER A 16 -12.35 15.22 -4.29
CA SER A 16 -11.69 14.54 -3.18
C SER A 16 -12.23 13.11 -3.08
N PRO A 17 -11.39 12.12 -2.71
CA PRO A 17 -11.85 10.74 -2.55
C PRO A 17 -13.04 10.70 -1.59
N SER A 18 -14.03 9.88 -1.93
CA SER A 18 -15.24 9.80 -1.13
C SER A 18 -14.92 9.23 0.26
N HIS A 19 -15.60 9.73 1.29
CA HIS A 19 -15.46 9.30 2.69
C HIS A 19 -15.60 7.77 2.88
N SER A 20 -16.22 7.06 1.92
CA SER A 20 -16.34 5.61 1.90
C SER A 20 -15.03 4.90 1.53
N GLU A 21 -14.26 5.43 0.57
CA GLU A 21 -12.97 4.83 0.16
C GLU A 21 -11.89 4.98 1.23
N GLU A 22 -11.85 6.10 1.94
CA GLU A 22 -10.93 6.31 3.06
C GLU A 22 -11.23 5.37 4.22
N ASN A 23 -12.51 5.10 4.51
CA ASN A 23 -12.91 4.16 5.54
C ASN A 23 -12.57 2.70 5.18
N GLU A 24 -12.73 2.28 3.92
CA GLU A 24 -12.38 0.92 3.48
C GLU A 24 -10.88 0.65 3.54
N ILE A 25 -10.05 1.62 3.17
CA ILE A 25 -8.59 1.51 3.19
C ILE A 25 -8.04 1.45 4.63
N HIS A 26 -8.61 2.24 5.52
CA HIS A 26 -8.25 2.20 6.94
C HIS A 26 -8.63 0.86 7.58
N CYS A 27 -9.75 0.29 7.16
CA CYS A 27 -10.22 -1.02 7.58
C CYS A 27 -9.25 -2.15 7.19
N LEU A 28 -8.76 -2.20 5.94
CA LEU A 28 -7.84 -3.26 5.50
C LEU A 28 -6.51 -3.26 6.26
N LEU A 29 -5.93 -2.08 6.50
CA LEU A 29 -4.68 -1.96 7.27
C LEU A 29 -4.86 -2.48 8.71
N GLU A 30 -5.97 -2.15 9.33
CA GLU A 30 -6.32 -2.60 10.68
C GLU A 30 -6.61 -4.11 10.71
N GLU A 31 -7.37 -4.62 9.76
CA GLU A 31 -7.66 -6.06 9.64
C GLU A 31 -6.38 -6.86 9.45
N ALA A 32 -5.46 -6.43 8.57
CA ALA A 32 -4.17 -7.08 8.37
C ALA A 32 -3.30 -7.08 9.64
N SER A 33 -3.27 -5.96 10.36
CA SER A 33 -2.58 -5.86 11.65
C SER A 33 -3.15 -6.84 12.68
N ASN A 34 -4.49 -6.96 12.75
CA ASN A 34 -5.17 -7.88 13.66
C ASN A 34 -4.92 -9.35 13.29
N VAL A 35 -4.90 -9.71 12.02
CA VAL A 35 -4.55 -11.06 11.55
C VAL A 35 -3.13 -11.42 11.99
N ALA A 36 -2.16 -10.55 11.79
CA ALA A 36 -0.78 -10.78 12.22
C ALA A 36 -0.67 -10.92 13.75
N ARG A 37 -1.37 -10.06 14.50
CA ARG A 37 -1.38 -10.09 15.97
C ARG A 37 -2.03 -11.35 16.52
N GLY A 38 -3.15 -11.77 15.96
CA GLY A 38 -3.87 -12.98 16.42
C GLY A 38 -3.03 -14.25 16.28
N VAL A 39 -2.19 -14.35 15.25
CA VAL A 39 -1.23 -15.44 15.09
C VAL A 39 -0.19 -15.44 16.21
N LEU A 40 0.34 -14.27 16.56
CA LEU A 40 1.31 -14.13 17.66
C LEU A 40 0.75 -14.60 18.99
N GLU A 41 -0.45 -14.15 19.35
CA GLU A 41 -1.10 -14.53 20.59
C GLU A 41 -1.33 -16.05 20.69
N SER A 42 -1.61 -16.69 19.55
CA SER A 42 -1.83 -18.14 19.48
C SER A 42 -0.56 -18.98 19.59
N ILE A 43 0.60 -18.47 19.18
CA ILE A 43 1.85 -19.22 18.98
C ILE A 43 2.94 -18.86 20.01
N GLN A 44 2.81 -17.77 20.76
CA GLN A 44 3.83 -17.30 21.73
C GLN A 44 4.32 -18.35 22.71
N ALA A 45 3.62 -19.46 22.84
CA ALA A 45 3.96 -20.58 23.73
C ALA A 45 4.82 -21.70 23.07
N ILE A 46 5.01 -21.72 21.72
CA ILE A 46 5.39 -22.99 21.06
C ILE A 46 6.59 -22.89 20.08
N ALA A 47 6.90 -21.73 19.48
CA ALA A 47 7.85 -21.66 18.37
C ALA A 47 8.83 -20.48 18.44
N GLY A 48 10.06 -20.70 17.91
CA GLY A 48 11.05 -19.63 17.74
C GLY A 48 10.60 -18.53 16.77
N THR A 49 11.22 -17.35 16.86
CA THR A 49 10.82 -16.11 16.17
C THR A 49 10.68 -16.22 14.66
N THR A 50 11.55 -16.96 13.97
CA THR A 50 11.51 -17.15 12.52
C THR A 50 10.25 -17.91 12.05
N VAL A 51 9.85 -18.92 12.83
CA VAL A 51 8.64 -19.71 12.53
C VAL A 51 7.38 -18.84 12.69
N VAL A 52 7.36 -17.99 13.70
CA VAL A 52 6.24 -17.07 13.95
C VAL A 52 6.01 -16.11 12.79
N LYS A 53 7.07 -15.54 12.22
CA LYS A 53 6.97 -14.64 11.06
C LYS A 53 6.41 -15.35 9.83
N GLY A 54 6.91 -16.54 9.52
CA GLY A 54 6.41 -17.35 8.40
C GLY A 54 4.93 -17.70 8.53
N VAL A 55 4.48 -18.04 9.72
CA VAL A 55 3.07 -18.34 10.00
C VAL A 55 2.18 -17.09 9.84
N GLN A 56 2.64 -15.92 10.28
CA GLN A 56 1.93 -14.66 10.07
C GLN A 56 1.77 -14.36 8.57
N ILE A 57 2.83 -14.52 7.76
CA ILE A 57 2.80 -14.32 6.32
C ILE A 57 1.80 -15.27 5.66
N ALA A 58 1.81 -16.55 6.01
CA ALA A 58 0.87 -17.54 5.47
C ALA A 58 -0.60 -17.20 5.83
N ASN A 59 -0.85 -16.70 7.03
CA ASN A 59 -2.18 -16.27 7.43
C ASN A 59 -2.63 -14.98 6.74
N LEU A 60 -1.71 -14.05 6.48
CA LEU A 60 -2.00 -12.85 5.69
C LEU A 60 -2.35 -13.22 4.24
N GLU A 61 -1.64 -14.16 3.62
CA GLU A 61 -1.99 -14.66 2.30
C GLU A 61 -3.39 -15.27 2.27
N ARG A 62 -3.68 -16.18 3.21
CA ARG A 62 -4.99 -16.81 3.30
C ARG A 62 -6.09 -15.78 3.53
N PHE A 63 -5.91 -14.86 4.46
CA PHE A 63 -6.84 -13.76 4.71
C PHE A 63 -7.10 -12.94 3.45
N ALA A 64 -6.04 -12.57 2.71
CA ALA A 64 -6.16 -11.79 1.49
C ALA A 64 -6.95 -12.54 0.40
N ARG A 65 -6.70 -13.83 0.23
CA ARG A 65 -7.44 -14.67 -0.73
C ARG A 65 -8.91 -14.82 -0.35
N ASP A 66 -9.19 -15.10 0.92
CA ASP A 66 -10.55 -15.32 1.42
C ASP A 66 -11.41 -14.05 1.36
N ARG A 67 -10.77 -12.88 1.50
CA ARG A 67 -11.45 -11.58 1.54
C ARG A 67 -11.40 -10.80 0.22
N GLY A 68 -10.77 -11.35 -0.80
CA GLY A 68 -10.67 -10.69 -2.11
C GLY A 68 -9.62 -9.59 -2.21
N TYR A 69 -8.65 -9.56 -1.30
CA TYR A 69 -7.52 -8.60 -1.30
C TYR A 69 -6.24 -9.18 -1.94
N TRP A 70 -6.33 -10.39 -2.51
CA TRP A 70 -5.21 -10.99 -3.22
C TRP A 70 -5.18 -10.52 -4.67
N ILE A 71 -4.03 -10.00 -5.10
CA ILE A 71 -3.78 -9.56 -6.48
C ILE A 71 -3.00 -10.67 -7.16
N GLU A 72 -3.64 -11.39 -8.10
CA GLU A 72 -3.06 -12.55 -8.77
C GLU A 72 -1.87 -12.19 -9.66
N ASP A 73 -1.94 -11.05 -10.34
CA ASP A 73 -0.87 -10.53 -11.18
C ASP A 73 -0.75 -9.02 -11.01
N ILE A 74 0.34 -8.59 -10.40
CA ILE A 74 0.64 -7.17 -10.20
C ILE A 74 0.75 -6.39 -11.51
N ASN A 75 1.12 -7.05 -12.60
CA ASN A 75 1.23 -6.41 -13.91
C ASN A 75 -0.14 -5.98 -14.48
N THR A 76 -1.24 -6.44 -13.90
CA THR A 76 -2.58 -5.96 -14.27
C THR A 76 -2.87 -4.53 -13.80
N ILE A 77 -2.13 -4.04 -12.81
CA ILE A 77 -2.32 -2.69 -12.24
C ILE A 77 -1.09 -1.80 -12.38
N GLY A 78 0.10 -2.36 -12.61
CA GLY A 78 1.34 -1.60 -12.65
C GLY A 78 2.41 -2.17 -13.58
N ILE A 79 3.30 -1.30 -14.02
CA ILE A 79 4.48 -1.67 -14.82
C ILE A 79 5.70 -1.63 -13.90
N PHE A 80 6.48 -2.70 -13.88
CA PHE A 80 7.72 -2.75 -13.10
C PHE A 80 8.65 -1.59 -13.47
N SER A 81 9.10 -0.86 -12.48
CA SER A 81 9.99 0.28 -12.64
C SER A 81 11.37 0.04 -12.04
N ASP A 82 11.41 -0.39 -10.77
CA ASP A 82 12.67 -0.51 -10.05
C ASP A 82 12.56 -1.52 -8.90
N ARG A 83 13.71 -1.90 -8.37
CA ARG A 83 13.81 -2.76 -7.20
C ARG A 83 14.79 -2.16 -6.19
N GLY A 84 14.26 -1.74 -5.05
CA GLY A 84 15.05 -1.36 -3.89
C GLY A 84 15.39 -2.56 -3.00
N SER A 85 16.02 -2.28 -1.84
CA SER A 85 16.37 -3.30 -0.85
C SER A 85 15.17 -3.99 -0.24
N GLU A 86 14.06 -3.27 -0.07
CA GLU A 86 12.86 -3.73 0.64
C GLU A 86 11.64 -3.88 -0.26
N ASN A 87 11.62 -3.17 -1.40
CA ASN A 87 10.43 -3.07 -2.22
C ASN A 87 10.76 -3.28 -3.70
N GLU A 88 9.85 -3.93 -4.41
CA GLU A 88 9.71 -3.79 -5.85
C GLU A 88 8.74 -2.63 -6.12
N VAL A 89 9.07 -1.77 -7.08
CA VAL A 89 8.31 -0.58 -7.42
C VAL A 89 7.66 -0.75 -8.79
N TYR A 90 6.37 -0.47 -8.86
CA TYR A 90 5.57 -0.51 -10.08
C TYR A 90 4.88 0.84 -10.29
N LEU A 91 4.93 1.36 -11.52
CA LEU A 91 4.18 2.56 -11.90
C LEU A 91 2.75 2.17 -12.27
N SER A 92 1.77 2.90 -11.79
CA SER A 92 0.37 2.65 -12.14
C SER A 92 0.13 2.74 -13.64
N ILE A 93 -0.64 1.78 -14.19
CA ILE A 93 -1.08 1.84 -15.60
C ILE A 93 -2.30 2.75 -15.79
N GLU A 94 -3.02 3.06 -14.72
CA GLU A 94 -4.22 3.91 -14.78
C GLU A 94 -3.88 5.40 -14.79
N ASN A 95 -2.80 5.76 -14.10
CA ASN A 95 -2.37 7.15 -13.98
C ASN A 95 -0.86 7.25 -13.73
N ASN A 96 -0.31 8.44 -13.94
CA ASN A 96 1.11 8.73 -13.72
C ASN A 96 1.40 9.36 -12.34
N THR A 97 0.44 9.34 -11.44
CA THR A 97 0.52 9.98 -10.12
C THR A 97 0.59 8.98 -8.96
N THR A 98 0.57 7.68 -9.25
CA THR A 98 0.56 6.62 -8.25
C THR A 98 1.66 5.61 -8.54
N VAL A 99 2.34 5.18 -7.49
CA VAL A 99 3.25 4.03 -7.50
C VAL A 99 2.75 2.96 -6.57
N TYR A 100 3.03 1.70 -6.92
CA TYR A 100 2.81 0.55 -6.05
C TYR A 100 4.15 0.02 -5.56
N LYS A 101 4.23 -0.31 -4.28
CA LYS A 101 5.40 -0.89 -3.64
C LYS A 101 5.03 -2.25 -3.06
N LEU A 102 5.74 -3.28 -3.47
CA LEU A 102 5.61 -4.63 -2.94
C LEU A 102 6.69 -4.85 -1.89
N ASN A 103 6.30 -4.97 -0.63
CA ASN A 103 7.18 -5.22 0.50
C ASN A 103 7.06 -6.68 0.96
N ASP A 104 8.17 -7.43 0.91
CA ASP A 104 8.20 -8.85 1.27
C ASP A 104 8.48 -9.12 2.75
N PHE A 105 8.37 -8.13 3.58
CA PHE A 105 8.57 -8.19 5.04
C PHE A 105 9.99 -8.59 5.50
N ARG A 106 10.98 -8.69 4.60
CA ARG A 106 12.31 -9.23 4.97
C ARG A 106 13.01 -8.44 6.07
N TYR A 107 12.82 -7.13 6.11
CA TYR A 107 13.41 -6.24 7.11
C TYR A 107 12.43 -5.86 8.22
N SER A 108 11.24 -6.45 8.23
CA SER A 108 10.29 -6.25 9.31
C SER A 108 10.70 -7.04 10.54
N ASP A 109 10.29 -6.56 11.71
CA ASP A 109 10.39 -7.33 12.95
C ASP A 109 9.58 -8.62 12.85
N ASP A 110 9.83 -9.55 13.76
CA ASP A 110 9.10 -10.82 13.82
C ASP A 110 7.60 -10.64 14.08
N ASN A 111 7.21 -9.50 14.64
CA ASN A 111 5.81 -9.11 14.80
C ASN A 111 5.37 -8.22 13.63
N LEU A 112 4.69 -8.80 12.64
CA LEU A 112 4.22 -8.08 11.46
C LEU A 112 3.11 -7.05 11.75
N SER A 113 2.43 -7.13 12.90
CA SER A 113 1.50 -6.07 13.28
C SER A 113 2.19 -4.71 13.43
N GLN A 114 3.47 -4.70 13.80
CA GLN A 114 4.28 -3.49 13.88
C GLN A 114 4.59 -2.89 12.50
N PHE A 115 4.72 -3.71 11.46
CA PHE A 115 4.85 -3.23 10.09
C PHE A 115 3.63 -2.38 9.68
N PHE A 116 2.43 -2.86 9.93
CA PHE A 116 1.19 -2.13 9.63
C PHE A 116 1.02 -0.90 10.53
N GLU A 117 1.41 -0.98 11.79
CA GLU A 117 1.38 0.15 12.70
C GLU A 117 2.34 1.28 12.27
N ARG A 118 3.53 0.94 11.77
CA ARG A 118 4.46 1.94 11.21
C ARG A 118 3.88 2.67 10.02
N ILE A 119 3.14 1.97 9.14
CA ILE A 119 2.43 2.60 8.03
C ILE A 119 1.38 3.58 8.57
N ARG A 120 0.60 3.18 9.56
CA ARG A 120 -0.39 4.04 10.18
C ARG A 120 0.23 5.30 10.79
N ILE A 121 1.33 5.14 11.52
CA ILE A 121 2.08 6.26 12.10
C ILE A 121 2.64 7.16 11.01
N HIS A 122 3.26 6.60 9.96
CA HIS A 122 3.76 7.37 8.82
C HIS A 122 2.65 8.25 8.22
N ASN A 123 1.49 7.69 8.00
CA ASN A 123 0.37 8.41 7.40
C ASN A 123 -0.14 9.59 8.26
N ILE A 124 -0.03 9.48 9.58
CA ILE A 124 -0.37 10.58 10.50
C ILE A 124 0.60 11.76 10.35
N TYR A 125 1.91 11.47 10.24
CA TYR A 125 2.94 12.50 10.16
C TYR A 125 3.16 13.03 8.73
N PHE A 126 2.86 12.23 7.71
CA PHE A 126 3.12 12.53 6.30
C PHE A 126 1.87 12.28 5.44
N PRO A 127 0.77 13.03 5.66
CA PRO A 127 -0.49 12.78 4.97
C PRO A 127 -0.40 12.97 3.46
N ASP A 128 0.45 13.88 2.97
CA ASP A 128 0.62 14.17 1.53
C ASP A 128 1.32 13.05 0.76
N CYS A 129 2.03 12.17 1.44
CA CYS A 129 2.71 11.00 0.87
C CYS A 129 2.32 9.70 1.60
N SER A 130 1.07 9.61 2.03
CA SER A 130 0.56 8.46 2.76
C SER A 130 0.56 7.19 1.93
N TYR A 131 0.81 6.08 2.59
CA TYR A 131 0.66 4.74 2.04
C TYR A 131 -0.77 4.23 2.23
N LYS A 132 -1.28 3.55 1.21
CA LYS A 132 -2.54 2.81 1.30
C LYS A 132 -2.25 1.34 1.06
N LEU A 133 -2.60 0.47 2.01
CA LEU A 133 -2.58 -0.97 1.78
C LEU A 133 -3.76 -1.32 0.86
N ILE A 134 -3.46 -1.80 -0.35
CA ILE A 134 -4.49 -2.15 -1.34
C ILE A 134 -4.70 -3.66 -1.47
N GLY A 135 -3.79 -4.46 -0.95
CA GLY A 135 -3.88 -5.91 -0.98
C GLY A 135 -2.53 -6.58 -0.78
N PHE A 136 -2.47 -7.82 -1.25
CA PHE A 136 -1.27 -8.66 -1.18
C PHE A 136 -1.05 -9.34 -2.52
N ALA A 137 0.21 -9.61 -2.86
CA ALA A 137 0.61 -10.26 -4.11
C ALA A 137 1.92 -11.01 -3.93
N TYR A 138 2.27 -11.86 -4.90
CA TYR A 138 3.64 -12.33 -5.03
C TYR A 138 4.52 -11.30 -5.74
N ASN A 139 5.76 -11.17 -5.29
CA ASN A 139 6.80 -10.49 -6.06
C ASN A 139 7.43 -11.44 -7.09
N LYS A 140 8.43 -10.94 -7.86
CA LYS A 140 9.14 -11.76 -8.85
C LYS A 140 9.89 -12.95 -8.27
N ALA A 141 10.17 -12.95 -6.97
CA ALA A 141 10.80 -14.05 -6.25
C ALA A 141 9.78 -14.99 -5.57
N GLU A 142 8.49 -14.90 -5.95
CA GLU A 142 7.38 -15.69 -5.40
C GLU A 142 7.24 -15.55 -3.87
N LYS A 143 7.58 -14.36 -3.34
CA LYS A 143 7.37 -14.01 -1.94
C LYS A 143 6.07 -13.27 -1.77
N VAL A 144 5.33 -13.62 -0.71
CA VAL A 144 4.14 -12.85 -0.31
C VAL A 144 4.55 -11.44 0.11
N CYS A 145 3.92 -10.44 -0.47
CA CYS A 145 4.18 -9.04 -0.20
C CYS A 145 2.90 -8.30 0.15
N ALA A 146 3.03 -7.30 1.03
CA ALA A 146 2.04 -6.24 1.11
C ALA A 146 2.17 -5.33 -0.11
N VAL A 147 1.06 -5.01 -0.75
CA VAL A 147 0.99 -4.07 -1.88
C VAL A 147 0.50 -2.72 -1.36
N LEU A 148 1.41 -1.76 -1.37
CA LEU A 148 1.17 -0.41 -0.88
C LEU A 148 1.10 0.55 -2.06
N SER A 149 0.05 1.35 -2.17
CA SER A 149 0.01 2.49 -3.08
C SER A 149 0.47 3.76 -2.38
N GLN A 150 1.14 4.63 -3.13
CA GLN A 150 1.63 5.92 -2.65
C GLN A 150 1.56 6.94 -3.80
N PRO A 151 1.30 8.24 -3.52
CA PRO A 151 1.44 9.27 -4.53
C PRO A 151 2.87 9.31 -5.09
N PHE A 152 2.99 9.40 -6.41
CA PHE A 152 4.27 9.59 -7.07
C PHE A 152 4.65 11.06 -7.01
N ILE A 153 5.68 11.38 -6.22
CA ILE A 153 6.17 12.74 -6.07
C ILE A 153 7.31 12.93 -7.08
N VAL A 154 7.07 13.75 -8.10
CA VAL A 154 8.12 14.21 -9.01
C VAL A 154 8.85 15.38 -8.32
N ALA A 155 10.13 15.20 -8.02
CA ALA A 155 10.96 16.31 -7.56
C ALA A 155 11.08 17.34 -8.71
N MET A 156 10.49 18.51 -8.52
CA MET A 156 10.53 19.58 -9.54
C MET A 156 11.86 20.36 -9.56
N ARG A 157 12.78 20.11 -8.63
CA ARG A 157 14.10 20.73 -8.56
C ARG A 157 15.12 19.77 -7.97
N GLU A 158 16.25 19.61 -8.65
CA GLU A 158 17.47 19.18 -7.97
C GLU A 158 17.84 20.26 -6.95
N ALA A 159 18.15 19.80 -5.71
CA ALA A 159 18.72 20.71 -4.72
C ALA A 159 20.05 21.22 -5.30
N THR A 160 20.08 22.47 -5.74
CA THR A 160 21.36 23.14 -6.02
C THR A 160 22.06 23.29 -4.68
N GLU A 161 23.20 22.63 -4.55
CA GLU A 161 24.10 22.84 -3.40
C GLU A 161 24.43 24.35 -3.30
N PRO A 162 24.51 24.88 -2.06
CA PRO A 162 24.84 26.29 -1.82
C PRO A 162 26.26 26.62 -2.23
#